data_996551c84d8abe880d34952d99e6a96f
#
_entry.id   996551c84d8abe880d34952d99e6a96f
#
_cell.length_a   1.000
_cell.length_b   1.000
_cell.length_c   1.000
_cell.angle_alpha   90.00
_cell.angle_beta   90.00
_cell.angle_gamma   90.00
#
_symmetry.space_group_name_H-M   'P 1'
#
loop_
_entity.id
_entity.type
_entity.pdbx_description
1 polymer ?
#
loop_
_entity_poly.entity_id
_entity_poly.type
_entity_poly.pdbx_seq_one_letter_code
_entity_poly.pdbx_strand_id
1 'polypeptide(L)'
;MAIKIGINGYGRIGRNIMRAIHEYGRTDEFDVVALNDLGDPETNAHLTRYDTTHGKFDGTVEVDGGDIIVNGDRVKVFAERDPSKLPWGELGVDVVFECTGLFRTAETAGKHIAGGAKKVIISAPGGADIDGTFVYGVNHDQITAKHTIISNASCTTNCLAPLVKPINDAIGVEHGIMTTIHAYTNDQVLTDVFHKDLRRARSGTMSQIPTSTGAAKAVGLVLPELNGKLDGFSMRVPTINVSAVDLTFVASRATSIEEINKIMKAASEGPLKGILAYNDEPLVSVDFNHDPASSTYDAGLTKVIDGTLVKVLSWYDNEWGFSNRMLDTTVALMNAK
;
A
#
# COMPACT_ATOMS: atom_id res chain seq x y z
N MET A 1 11.75 11.13 20.19
CA MET A 1 12.81 10.29 19.58
C MET A 1 12.20 9.68 18.33
N ALA A 2 12.95 9.68 17.24
CA ALA A 2 12.51 9.05 15.99
C ALA A 2 12.25 7.55 16.20
N ILE A 3 11.26 7.02 15.49
CA ILE A 3 10.91 5.59 15.50
C ILE A 3 11.99 4.85 14.71
N LYS A 4 12.66 3.89 15.33
CA LYS A 4 13.69 3.09 14.68
C LYS A 4 13.09 1.98 13.82
N ILE A 5 13.40 2.03 12.54
CA ILE A 5 12.83 1.15 11.51
C ILE A 5 13.88 0.15 11.04
N GLY A 6 13.47 -1.12 10.95
CA GLY A 6 14.14 -2.15 10.15
C GLY A 6 13.30 -2.46 8.91
N ILE A 7 13.91 -2.55 7.74
CA ILE A 7 13.22 -2.92 6.50
C ILE A 7 13.66 -4.33 6.09
N ASN A 8 12.74 -5.28 6.04
CA ASN A 8 12.98 -6.62 5.50
C ASN A 8 12.38 -6.74 4.09
N GLY A 9 13.25 -6.86 3.08
CA GLY A 9 12.89 -6.78 1.67
C GLY A 9 13.02 -5.35 1.12
N TYR A 10 14.12 -5.07 0.46
CA TYR A 10 14.42 -3.76 -0.12
C TYR A 10 14.06 -3.71 -1.61
N GLY A 11 12.90 -4.29 -1.93
CA GLY A 11 12.25 -4.24 -3.26
C GLY A 11 11.56 -2.89 -3.51
N ARG A 12 10.54 -2.90 -4.38
CA ARG A 12 9.81 -1.67 -4.73
C ARG A 12 9.32 -0.91 -3.50
N ILE A 13 8.58 -1.58 -2.60
CA ILE A 13 7.96 -0.93 -1.43
C ILE A 13 9.01 -0.50 -0.41
N GLY A 14 9.97 -1.37 -0.06
CA GLY A 14 11.03 -1.02 0.90
C GLY A 14 11.85 0.21 0.46
N ARG A 15 12.22 0.30 -0.83
CA ARG A 15 12.91 1.46 -1.37
C ARG A 15 12.05 2.72 -1.40
N ASN A 16 10.78 2.60 -1.78
CA ASN A 16 9.88 3.75 -1.81
C ASN A 16 9.57 4.29 -0.42
N ILE A 17 9.53 3.43 0.61
CA ILE A 17 9.44 3.87 2.01
C ILE A 17 10.68 4.69 2.40
N MET A 18 11.88 4.18 2.10
CA MET A 18 13.13 4.91 2.36
C MET A 18 13.12 6.28 1.67
N ARG A 19 12.76 6.32 0.39
CA ARG A 19 12.67 7.56 -0.38
C ARG A 19 11.63 8.51 0.19
N ALA A 20 10.44 8.04 0.55
CA ALA A 20 9.36 8.86 1.09
C ALA A 20 9.76 9.52 2.42
N ILE A 21 10.51 8.83 3.29
CA ILE A 21 11.03 9.42 4.53
C ILE A 21 11.90 10.66 4.23
N HIS A 22 12.81 10.56 3.28
CA HIS A 22 13.72 11.65 2.94
C HIS A 22 13.05 12.73 2.08
N GLU A 23 12.28 12.36 1.06
CA GLU A 23 11.63 13.28 0.12
C GLU A 23 10.57 14.16 0.82
N TYR A 24 9.91 13.64 1.86
CA TYR A 24 8.94 14.40 2.66
C TYR A 24 9.52 14.97 3.97
N GLY A 25 10.84 14.86 4.19
CA GLY A 25 11.49 15.42 5.37
C GLY A 25 11.03 14.81 6.68
N ARG A 26 10.70 13.51 6.68
CA ARG A 26 10.19 12.78 7.87
C ARG A 26 11.31 12.12 8.69
N THR A 27 12.55 12.53 8.53
CA THR A 27 13.71 11.98 9.27
C THR A 27 13.68 12.29 10.77
N ASP A 28 12.96 13.33 11.19
CA ASP A 28 12.69 13.60 12.61
C ASP A 28 11.69 12.59 13.22
N GLU A 29 10.84 11.96 12.40
CA GLU A 29 9.87 10.97 12.85
C GLU A 29 10.43 9.54 12.74
N PHE A 30 11.25 9.25 11.73
CA PHE A 30 11.72 7.91 11.39
C PHE A 30 13.23 7.85 11.23
N ASP A 31 13.84 6.82 11.82
CA ASP A 31 15.25 6.49 11.70
C ASP A 31 15.37 5.06 11.12
N VAL A 32 15.73 4.94 9.85
CA VAL A 32 15.94 3.62 9.23
C VAL A 32 17.35 3.15 9.59
N VAL A 33 17.45 2.31 10.61
CA VAL A 33 18.74 1.85 11.15
C VAL A 33 19.31 0.65 10.38
N ALA A 34 18.46 -0.13 9.71
CA ALA A 34 18.92 -1.29 8.95
C ALA A 34 17.90 -1.72 7.87
N LEU A 35 18.43 -2.35 6.84
CA LEU A 35 17.67 -3.10 5.84
C LEU A 35 18.24 -4.50 5.67
N ASN A 36 17.39 -5.44 5.27
CA ASN A 36 17.76 -6.80 4.90
C ASN A 36 17.27 -7.08 3.49
N ASP A 37 18.19 -7.41 2.60
CA ASP A 37 17.90 -7.83 1.22
C ASP A 37 18.99 -8.78 0.73
N LEU A 38 18.64 -9.71 -0.17
CA LEU A 38 19.60 -10.69 -0.69
C LEU A 38 20.47 -10.12 -1.80
N GLY A 39 20.19 -8.92 -2.29
CA GLY A 39 21.02 -8.15 -3.20
C GLY A 39 22.23 -7.54 -2.47
N ASP A 40 23.30 -7.26 -3.22
CA ASP A 40 24.46 -6.58 -2.68
C ASP A 40 24.18 -5.08 -2.42
N PRO A 41 24.95 -4.45 -1.51
CA PRO A 41 24.76 -3.04 -1.15
C PRO A 41 24.89 -2.07 -2.34
N GLU A 42 25.78 -2.33 -3.28
CA GLU A 42 25.99 -1.48 -4.47
C GLU A 42 24.75 -1.47 -5.38
N THR A 43 24.18 -2.65 -5.63
CA THR A 43 22.93 -2.78 -6.39
C THR A 43 21.79 -2.08 -5.66
N ASN A 44 21.65 -2.26 -4.35
CA ASN A 44 20.61 -1.63 -3.55
C ASN A 44 20.76 -0.09 -3.54
N ALA A 45 21.98 0.43 -3.40
CA ALA A 45 22.26 1.86 -3.48
C ALA A 45 21.98 2.41 -4.89
N HIS A 46 22.35 1.68 -5.94
CA HIS A 46 22.06 2.07 -7.33
C HIS A 46 20.55 2.20 -7.57
N LEU A 47 19.77 1.19 -7.14
CA LEU A 47 18.33 1.18 -7.30
C LEU A 47 17.59 2.18 -6.38
N THR A 48 18.24 2.65 -5.31
CA THR A 48 17.73 3.76 -4.50
C THR A 48 17.92 5.09 -5.21
N ARG A 49 19.09 5.27 -5.88
CA ARG A 49 19.41 6.49 -6.66
C ARG A 49 18.56 6.64 -7.91
N TYR A 50 18.29 5.53 -8.61
CA TYR A 50 17.67 5.54 -9.94
C TYR A 50 16.47 4.62 -9.97
N ASP A 51 15.31 5.16 -10.24
CA ASP A 51 14.07 4.42 -10.35
C ASP A 51 13.36 4.77 -11.66
N THR A 52 12.98 3.75 -12.42
CA THR A 52 12.34 3.95 -13.73
C THR A 52 10.96 4.62 -13.57
N THR A 53 10.28 4.36 -12.48
CA THR A 53 8.92 4.83 -12.21
C THR A 53 8.91 6.20 -11.52
N HIS A 54 9.74 6.33 -10.45
CA HIS A 54 9.75 7.51 -9.58
C HIS A 54 10.92 8.47 -9.86
N GLY A 55 11.73 8.16 -10.88
CA GLY A 55 12.83 9.02 -11.28
C GLY A 55 14.05 8.95 -10.37
N LYS A 56 14.95 9.90 -10.55
CA LYS A 56 16.17 10.01 -9.76
C LYS A 56 15.86 10.51 -8.35
N PHE A 57 16.45 9.87 -7.34
CA PHE A 57 16.35 10.33 -5.95
C PHE A 57 17.00 11.71 -5.79
N ASP A 58 16.31 12.63 -5.15
CA ASP A 58 16.82 13.97 -4.85
C ASP A 58 17.61 13.93 -3.53
N GLY A 59 18.84 13.45 -3.62
CA GLY A 59 19.71 13.29 -2.47
C GLY A 59 20.95 12.45 -2.80
N THR A 60 21.73 12.15 -1.77
CA THR A 60 22.93 11.33 -1.87
C THR A 60 22.67 9.91 -1.39
N VAL A 61 23.23 8.93 -2.11
CA VAL A 61 23.24 7.53 -1.68
C VAL A 61 24.63 6.97 -1.96
N GLU A 62 25.33 6.60 -0.92
CA GLU A 62 26.70 6.08 -0.96
C GLU A 62 26.76 4.69 -0.35
N VAL A 63 27.83 3.95 -0.63
CA VAL A 63 28.14 2.67 0.02
C VAL A 63 29.48 2.81 0.75
N ASP A 64 29.50 2.44 2.02
CA ASP A 64 30.70 2.44 2.84
C ASP A 64 30.74 1.23 3.78
N GLY A 65 31.79 0.40 3.65
CA GLY A 65 31.97 -0.78 4.49
C GLY A 65 30.87 -1.84 4.41
N GLY A 66 30.09 -1.84 3.31
CA GLY A 66 28.95 -2.75 3.12
C GLY A 66 27.61 -2.19 3.61
N ASP A 67 27.59 -1.02 4.24
CA ASP A 67 26.38 -0.28 4.62
C ASP A 67 26.00 0.73 3.52
N ILE A 68 24.75 1.16 3.50
CA ILE A 68 24.26 2.24 2.64
C ILE A 68 24.16 3.52 3.47
N ILE A 69 24.56 4.65 2.89
CA ILE A 69 24.44 5.98 3.50
C ILE A 69 23.49 6.80 2.63
N VAL A 70 22.35 7.20 3.19
CA VAL A 70 21.34 8.00 2.50
C VAL A 70 21.29 9.38 3.14
N ASN A 71 21.64 10.43 2.39
CA ASN A 71 21.73 11.82 2.89
C ASN A 71 22.56 11.98 4.18
N GLY A 72 23.55 11.12 4.38
CA GLY A 72 24.42 11.11 5.55
C GLY A 72 23.98 10.11 6.65
N ASP A 73 22.77 9.59 6.60
CA ASP A 73 22.26 8.60 7.55
C ASP A 73 22.74 7.20 7.17
N ARG A 74 23.44 6.53 8.11
CA ARG A 74 23.98 5.18 7.89
C ARG A 74 22.92 4.12 8.15
N VAL A 75 22.67 3.29 7.16
CA VAL A 75 21.73 2.16 7.19
C VAL A 75 22.53 0.86 7.06
N LYS A 76 22.50 0.01 8.07
CA LYS A 76 23.16 -1.30 8.03
C LYS A 76 22.46 -2.23 7.02
N VAL A 77 23.26 -2.96 6.24
CA VAL A 77 22.76 -3.89 5.23
C VAL A 77 23.03 -5.33 5.66
N PHE A 78 21.98 -6.12 5.69
CA PHE A 78 22.02 -7.57 5.95
C PHE A 78 21.55 -8.35 4.72
N ALA A 79 21.97 -9.61 4.61
CA ALA A 79 21.58 -10.55 3.56
C ALA A 79 21.16 -11.90 4.17
N GLU A 80 20.23 -11.87 5.13
CA GLU A 80 19.79 -13.04 5.90
C GLU A 80 18.42 -13.51 5.41
N ARG A 81 18.29 -14.82 5.18
CA ARG A 81 17.04 -15.46 4.74
C ARG A 81 16.07 -15.75 5.88
N ASP A 82 16.60 -15.97 7.08
CA ASP A 82 15.79 -16.27 8.27
C ASP A 82 15.67 -15.02 9.15
N PRO A 83 14.48 -14.37 9.19
CA PRO A 83 14.31 -13.13 9.94
C PRO A 83 14.61 -13.23 11.43
N SER A 84 14.56 -14.42 12.02
CA SER A 84 14.88 -14.62 13.44
C SER A 84 16.36 -14.41 13.79
N LYS A 85 17.24 -14.41 12.76
CA LYS A 85 18.69 -14.17 12.92
C LYS A 85 19.09 -12.72 12.71
N LEU A 86 18.16 -11.87 12.32
CA LEU A 86 18.42 -10.45 12.15
C LEU A 86 18.51 -9.76 13.53
N PRO A 87 19.54 -8.93 13.77
CA PRO A 87 19.83 -8.40 15.11
C PRO A 87 19.00 -7.16 15.44
N TRP A 88 17.66 -7.24 15.22
CA TRP A 88 16.76 -6.10 15.44
C TRP A 88 16.82 -5.55 16.87
N GLY A 89 16.94 -6.45 17.86
CA GLY A 89 17.03 -6.05 19.26
C GLY A 89 18.32 -5.30 19.57
N GLU A 90 19.46 -5.74 19.04
CA GLU A 90 20.76 -5.08 19.23
C GLU A 90 20.79 -3.68 18.58
N LEU A 91 20.08 -3.50 17.48
CA LEU A 91 19.94 -2.22 16.79
C LEU A 91 18.86 -1.33 17.41
N GLY A 92 18.08 -1.86 18.34
CA GLY A 92 17.00 -1.15 19.01
C GLY A 92 15.81 -0.86 18.10
N VAL A 93 15.54 -1.72 17.10
CA VAL A 93 14.45 -1.54 16.15
C VAL A 93 13.10 -1.56 16.85
N ASP A 94 12.32 -0.50 16.65
CA ASP A 94 10.97 -0.39 17.19
C ASP A 94 9.96 -1.12 16.29
N VAL A 95 10.05 -0.92 14.96
CA VAL A 95 9.14 -1.52 14.00
C VAL A 95 9.92 -2.11 12.82
N VAL A 96 9.61 -3.35 12.45
CA VAL A 96 10.04 -3.92 11.19
C VAL A 96 8.97 -3.75 10.13
N PHE A 97 9.34 -3.22 8.98
CA PHE A 97 8.54 -3.27 7.76
C PHE A 97 8.84 -4.57 7.01
N GLU A 98 7.87 -5.47 7.01
CA GLU A 98 7.97 -6.72 6.26
C GLU A 98 7.52 -6.48 4.81
N CYS A 99 8.48 -6.28 3.92
CA CYS A 99 8.29 -5.89 2.52
C CYS A 99 8.66 -6.98 1.51
N THR A 100 8.95 -8.21 1.95
CA THR A 100 9.26 -9.34 1.05
C THR A 100 8.03 -9.95 0.42
N GLY A 101 6.86 -9.83 1.06
CA GLY A 101 5.62 -10.52 0.70
C GLY A 101 5.62 -12.01 1.07
N LEU A 102 6.65 -12.52 1.76
CA LEU A 102 6.81 -13.94 2.13
C LEU A 102 6.30 -14.23 3.55
N PHE A 103 6.59 -13.36 4.51
CA PHE A 103 6.31 -13.56 5.93
C PHE A 103 5.02 -12.82 6.32
N ARG A 104 3.85 -13.47 6.13
CA ARG A 104 2.54 -12.81 6.22
C ARG A 104 1.63 -13.36 7.32
N THR A 105 2.05 -14.39 8.04
CA THR A 105 1.30 -15.00 9.15
C THR A 105 1.92 -14.61 10.49
N ALA A 106 1.19 -14.80 11.60
CA ALA A 106 1.73 -14.55 12.93
C ALA A 106 2.99 -15.38 13.21
N GLU A 107 3.02 -16.64 12.76
CA GLU A 107 4.20 -17.51 12.87
C GLU A 107 5.39 -16.95 12.09
N THR A 108 5.18 -16.60 10.80
CA THR A 108 6.28 -16.24 9.93
C THR A 108 6.79 -14.82 10.18
N ALA A 109 5.90 -13.84 10.35
CA ALA A 109 6.25 -12.47 10.72
C ALA A 109 6.76 -12.37 12.16
N GLY A 110 6.30 -13.24 13.05
CA GLY A 110 6.78 -13.35 14.43
C GLY A 110 8.27 -13.67 14.58
N LYS A 111 8.92 -14.15 13.52
CA LYS A 111 10.38 -14.32 13.48
C LYS A 111 11.13 -13.00 13.66
N HIS A 112 10.55 -11.88 13.23
CA HIS A 112 11.14 -10.56 13.49
C HIS A 112 11.08 -10.18 14.96
N ILE A 113 9.99 -10.56 15.65
CA ILE A 113 9.87 -10.37 17.10
C ILE A 113 10.92 -11.23 17.83
N ALA A 114 11.12 -12.48 17.36
CA ALA A 114 12.19 -13.34 17.89
C ALA A 114 13.60 -12.75 17.67
N GLY A 115 13.82 -12.00 16.58
CA GLY A 115 15.02 -11.22 16.31
C GLY A 115 15.15 -9.95 17.17
N GLY A 116 14.15 -9.63 18.01
CA GLY A 116 14.15 -8.52 18.96
C GLY A 116 13.46 -7.24 18.50
N ALA A 117 12.75 -7.25 17.38
CA ALA A 117 11.87 -6.14 16.99
C ALA A 117 10.69 -6.03 17.97
N LYS A 118 10.22 -4.81 18.27
CA LYS A 118 9.08 -4.62 19.16
C LYS A 118 7.74 -4.84 18.43
N LYS A 119 7.65 -4.44 17.17
CA LYS A 119 6.44 -4.53 16.34
C LYS A 119 6.79 -4.86 14.90
N VAL A 120 5.81 -5.37 14.14
CA VAL A 120 5.93 -5.68 12.71
C VAL A 120 4.73 -5.13 11.95
N ILE A 121 4.98 -4.45 10.82
CA ILE A 121 3.93 -4.07 9.86
C ILE A 121 4.20 -4.80 8.54
N ILE A 122 3.25 -5.62 8.12
CA ILE A 122 3.31 -6.37 6.88
C ILE A 122 2.79 -5.47 5.73
N SER A 123 3.61 -5.28 4.69
CA SER A 123 3.28 -4.48 3.51
C SER A 123 2.47 -5.26 2.45
N ALA A 124 1.64 -6.18 2.89
CA ALA A 124 0.80 -7.05 2.07
C ALA A 124 -0.41 -7.52 2.89
N PRO A 125 -1.45 -8.10 2.27
CA PRO A 125 -2.52 -8.76 3.02
C PRO A 125 -1.95 -9.82 3.96
N GLY A 126 -2.23 -9.67 5.26
CA GLY A 126 -1.80 -10.59 6.30
C GLY A 126 -2.68 -11.84 6.41
N GLY A 127 -2.17 -12.86 7.10
CA GLY A 127 -2.95 -14.03 7.49
C GLY A 127 -4.07 -13.69 8.49
N ALA A 128 -5.00 -14.62 8.67
CA ALA A 128 -6.10 -14.44 9.62
C ALA A 128 -5.65 -14.53 11.11
N ASP A 129 -4.42 -14.94 11.33
CA ASP A 129 -3.79 -15.19 12.64
C ASP A 129 -2.96 -14.02 13.18
N ILE A 130 -2.84 -12.91 12.42
CA ILE A 130 -2.18 -11.68 12.89
C ILE A 130 -3.14 -10.83 13.73
N ASP A 131 -2.60 -9.83 14.43
CA ASP A 131 -3.39 -9.00 15.37
C ASP A 131 -4.46 -8.13 14.68
N GLY A 132 -4.26 -7.78 13.41
CA GLY A 132 -5.26 -7.03 12.64
C GLY A 132 -4.77 -6.52 11.29
N THR A 133 -5.74 -6.11 10.47
CA THR A 133 -5.53 -5.45 9.19
C THR A 133 -6.08 -4.03 9.26
N PHE A 134 -5.25 -3.05 8.94
CA PHE A 134 -5.60 -1.65 9.07
C PHE A 134 -5.37 -0.89 7.78
N VAL A 135 -6.29 0.03 7.50
CA VAL A 135 -6.18 1.05 6.44
C VAL A 135 -6.24 2.40 7.10
N TYR A 136 -5.16 3.17 6.97
CA TYR A 136 -5.07 4.50 7.56
C TYR A 136 -6.15 5.44 7.00
N GLY A 137 -6.80 6.19 7.87
CA GLY A 137 -7.97 7.01 7.53
C GLY A 137 -9.31 6.28 7.60
N VAL A 138 -9.31 4.93 7.71
CA VAL A 138 -10.54 4.12 7.73
C VAL A 138 -10.77 3.46 9.09
N ASN A 139 -9.83 2.65 9.57
CA ASN A 139 -9.94 1.95 10.86
C ASN A 139 -8.64 1.99 11.69
N HIS A 140 -7.72 2.88 11.40
CA HIS A 140 -6.46 3.02 12.12
C HIS A 140 -6.63 3.45 13.58
N ASP A 141 -7.76 4.08 13.92
CA ASP A 141 -8.17 4.43 15.28
C ASP A 141 -8.48 3.23 16.17
N GLN A 142 -8.66 2.04 15.56
CA GLN A 142 -8.83 0.78 16.27
C GLN A 142 -7.49 0.11 16.65
N ILE A 143 -6.37 0.68 16.22
CA ILE A 143 -5.05 0.20 16.63
C ILE A 143 -4.85 0.45 18.13
N THR A 144 -4.40 -0.56 18.84
CA THR A 144 -4.12 -0.49 20.29
C THR A 144 -2.66 -0.83 20.58
N ALA A 145 -2.16 -0.46 21.76
CA ALA A 145 -0.81 -0.79 22.21
C ALA A 145 -0.51 -2.31 22.22
N LYS A 146 -1.56 -3.14 22.30
CA LYS A 146 -1.43 -4.61 22.33
C LYS A 146 -1.09 -5.21 20.96
N HIS A 147 -1.40 -4.51 19.85
CA HIS A 147 -1.09 -5.00 18.52
C HIS A 147 0.42 -5.01 18.29
N THR A 148 0.95 -6.15 17.90
CA THR A 148 2.38 -6.42 17.68
C THR A 148 2.68 -6.70 16.21
N ILE A 149 1.84 -7.49 15.56
CA ILE A 149 1.99 -7.87 14.15
C ILE A 149 0.72 -7.48 13.40
N ILE A 150 0.79 -6.45 12.61
CA ILE A 150 -0.35 -5.93 11.84
C ILE A 150 -0.06 -5.93 10.34
N SER A 151 -1.12 -5.88 9.55
CA SER A 151 -1.04 -5.69 8.09
C SER A 151 -1.56 -4.31 7.70
N ASN A 152 -0.84 -3.65 6.78
CA ASN A 152 -1.31 -2.43 6.11
C ASN A 152 -2.23 -2.74 4.90
N ALA A 153 -2.84 -3.93 4.85
CA ALA A 153 -3.67 -4.43 3.75
C ALA A 153 -2.91 -4.46 2.40
N SER A 154 -3.61 -4.29 1.28
CA SER A 154 -3.02 -4.13 -0.06
C SER A 154 -3.15 -2.70 -0.56
N CYS A 155 -2.38 -2.34 -1.58
CA CYS A 155 -2.52 -1.04 -2.24
C CYS A 155 -3.95 -0.82 -2.78
N THR A 156 -4.56 -1.86 -3.36
CA THR A 156 -5.94 -1.80 -3.86
C THR A 156 -6.95 -1.62 -2.72
N THR A 157 -6.76 -2.29 -1.56
CA THR A 157 -7.63 -2.09 -0.39
C THR A 157 -7.47 -0.68 0.18
N ASN A 158 -6.24 -0.13 0.18
CA ASN A 158 -5.98 1.25 0.59
C ASN A 158 -6.65 2.28 -0.34
N CYS A 159 -6.85 1.95 -1.62
CA CYS A 159 -7.63 2.78 -2.54
C CYS A 159 -9.14 2.60 -2.34
N LEU A 160 -9.61 1.35 -2.28
CA LEU A 160 -11.04 1.03 -2.27
C LEU A 160 -11.74 1.41 -0.94
N ALA A 161 -11.09 1.22 0.21
CA ALA A 161 -11.71 1.48 1.50
C ALA A 161 -12.03 2.97 1.72
N PRO A 162 -11.10 3.94 1.52
CA PRO A 162 -11.44 5.36 1.61
C PRO A 162 -12.35 5.85 0.49
N LEU A 163 -12.42 5.17 -0.66
CA LEU A 163 -13.40 5.44 -1.71
C LEU A 163 -14.82 5.06 -1.26
N VAL A 164 -15.01 3.85 -0.74
CA VAL A 164 -16.34 3.32 -0.44
C VAL A 164 -16.89 3.80 0.91
N LYS A 165 -16.03 4.08 1.89
CA LYS A 165 -16.45 4.49 3.24
C LYS A 165 -17.38 5.73 3.24
N PRO A 166 -17.01 6.89 2.68
CA PRO A 166 -17.88 8.07 2.71
C PRO A 166 -19.18 7.86 1.93
N ILE A 167 -19.16 7.07 0.88
CA ILE A 167 -20.35 6.69 0.10
C ILE A 167 -21.27 5.82 0.96
N ASN A 168 -20.72 4.78 1.60
CA ASN A 168 -21.50 3.88 2.45
C ASN A 168 -22.10 4.62 3.66
N ASP A 169 -21.32 5.50 4.29
CA ASP A 169 -21.77 6.29 5.45
C ASP A 169 -22.95 7.23 5.08
N ALA A 170 -22.97 7.77 3.85
CA ALA A 170 -23.94 8.76 3.42
C ALA A 170 -25.22 8.17 2.78
N ILE A 171 -25.07 7.15 1.94
CA ILE A 171 -26.17 6.61 1.11
C ILE A 171 -26.36 5.10 1.23
N GLY A 172 -25.43 4.40 1.90
CA GLY A 172 -25.41 2.96 2.01
C GLY A 172 -24.99 2.25 0.72
N VAL A 173 -24.33 1.10 0.87
CA VAL A 173 -23.96 0.18 -0.21
C VAL A 173 -24.61 -1.17 0.07
N GLU A 174 -25.52 -1.59 -0.81
CA GLU A 174 -26.17 -2.89 -0.71
C GLU A 174 -25.23 -4.02 -1.11
N HIS A 175 -24.69 -3.93 -2.31
CA HIS A 175 -23.67 -4.82 -2.86
C HIS A 175 -23.00 -4.16 -4.08
N GLY A 176 -21.81 -4.66 -4.43
CA GLY A 176 -21.09 -4.12 -5.57
C GLY A 176 -20.00 -5.07 -6.09
N ILE A 177 -19.55 -4.77 -7.30
CA ILE A 177 -18.45 -5.48 -7.96
C ILE A 177 -17.41 -4.44 -8.36
N MET A 178 -16.14 -4.74 -8.04
CA MET A 178 -15.03 -3.90 -8.47
C MET A 178 -14.09 -4.64 -9.43
N THR A 179 -13.57 -3.91 -10.39
CA THR A 179 -12.39 -4.31 -11.16
C THR A 179 -11.25 -3.36 -10.84
N THR A 180 -10.11 -3.86 -10.39
CA THR A 180 -8.93 -3.01 -10.40
C THR A 180 -8.21 -3.19 -11.73
N ILE A 181 -8.09 -2.08 -12.48
CA ILE A 181 -7.23 -1.97 -13.66
C ILE A 181 -5.86 -1.64 -13.12
N HIS A 182 -5.01 -2.67 -13.00
CA HIS A 182 -3.80 -2.61 -12.17
C HIS A 182 -2.54 -2.64 -13.03
N ALA A 183 -1.62 -1.73 -12.76
CA ALA A 183 -0.28 -1.80 -13.30
C ALA A 183 0.36 -3.18 -13.04
N TYR A 184 1.20 -3.67 -13.95
CA TYR A 184 1.92 -4.91 -13.69
C TYR A 184 2.90 -4.72 -12.52
N THR A 185 3.19 -5.80 -11.83
CA THR A 185 4.17 -5.84 -10.74
C THR A 185 5.15 -6.97 -11.00
N ASN A 186 6.13 -7.19 -10.12
CA ASN A 186 7.07 -8.32 -10.23
C ASN A 186 6.39 -9.70 -10.13
N ASP A 187 5.10 -9.76 -9.84
CA ASP A 187 4.28 -10.98 -9.96
C ASP A 187 3.97 -11.34 -11.42
N GLN A 188 4.05 -10.40 -12.35
CA GLN A 188 3.93 -10.63 -13.78
C GLN A 188 5.32 -10.89 -14.38
N VAL A 189 5.35 -11.72 -15.42
CA VAL A 189 6.58 -12.09 -16.14
C VAL A 189 6.76 -11.26 -17.41
N LEU A 190 8.01 -11.04 -17.83
CA LEU A 190 8.31 -10.31 -19.08
C LEU A 190 7.89 -11.10 -20.31
N THR A 191 8.23 -12.39 -20.35
CA THR A 191 7.87 -13.33 -21.42
C THR A 191 7.27 -14.58 -20.81
N ASP A 192 6.59 -15.39 -21.62
CA ASP A 192 5.93 -16.60 -21.16
C ASP A 192 6.91 -17.54 -20.44
N VAL A 193 6.60 -17.92 -19.20
CA VAL A 193 7.42 -18.80 -18.37
C VAL A 193 6.51 -19.64 -17.46
N PHE A 194 7.06 -20.74 -16.92
CA PHE A 194 6.32 -21.58 -15.98
C PHE A 194 5.80 -20.76 -14.78
N HIS A 195 4.50 -20.86 -14.55
CA HIS A 195 3.81 -20.34 -13.38
C HIS A 195 2.60 -21.22 -13.08
N LYS A 196 2.27 -21.46 -11.81
CA LYS A 196 1.12 -22.30 -11.42
C LYS A 196 -0.24 -21.70 -11.80
N ASP A 197 -0.34 -20.39 -11.94
CA ASP A 197 -1.48 -19.72 -12.56
C ASP A 197 -1.17 -19.50 -14.04
N LEU A 198 -1.94 -20.14 -14.92
CA LEU A 198 -1.69 -20.12 -16.36
C LEU A 198 -1.84 -18.72 -17.00
N ARG A 199 -2.63 -17.83 -16.42
CA ARG A 199 -2.75 -16.44 -16.88
C ARG A 199 -1.53 -15.64 -16.50
N ARG A 200 -1.01 -15.80 -15.27
CA ARG A 200 0.22 -15.15 -14.81
C ARG A 200 1.49 -15.70 -15.45
N ALA A 201 1.41 -16.85 -16.10
CA ALA A 201 2.49 -17.42 -16.91
C ALA A 201 2.78 -16.63 -18.19
N ARG A 202 1.91 -15.70 -18.57
CA ARG A 202 1.97 -14.94 -19.83
C ARG A 202 2.60 -13.56 -19.63
N SER A 203 3.16 -13.01 -20.73
CA SER A 203 3.81 -11.71 -20.75
C SER A 203 2.91 -10.59 -20.24
N GLY A 204 3.32 -9.93 -19.16
CA GLY A 204 2.63 -8.78 -18.56
C GLY A 204 2.84 -7.49 -19.32
N THR A 205 3.86 -7.41 -20.17
CA THR A 205 4.19 -6.21 -20.95
C THR A 205 3.41 -6.09 -22.27
N MET A 206 2.76 -7.19 -22.69
CA MET A 206 2.02 -7.25 -23.96
C MET A 206 0.57 -7.73 -23.81
N SER A 207 0.14 -8.07 -22.60
CA SER A 207 -1.17 -8.68 -22.39
C SER A 207 -1.93 -8.01 -21.24
N GLN A 208 -3.24 -7.95 -21.38
CA GLN A 208 -4.12 -7.73 -20.25
C GLN A 208 -4.37 -9.07 -19.56
N ILE A 209 -4.02 -9.17 -18.27
CA ILE A 209 -4.02 -10.44 -17.54
C ILE A 209 -5.06 -10.40 -16.42
N PRO A 210 -6.22 -11.08 -16.55
CA PRO A 210 -7.16 -11.24 -15.46
C PRO A 210 -6.54 -12.08 -14.34
N THR A 211 -6.57 -11.57 -13.12
CA THR A 211 -6.08 -12.28 -11.93
C THR A 211 -7.09 -12.17 -10.79
N SER A 212 -7.08 -13.14 -9.89
CA SER A 212 -7.81 -13.03 -8.64
C SER A 212 -7.23 -11.91 -7.77
N THR A 213 -8.08 -11.26 -6.98
CA THR A 213 -7.67 -10.33 -5.93
C THR A 213 -8.52 -10.54 -4.69
N GLY A 214 -7.91 -10.48 -3.52
CA GLY A 214 -8.62 -10.46 -2.24
C GLY A 214 -9.03 -9.06 -1.78
N ALA A 215 -8.70 -8.01 -2.56
CA ALA A 215 -8.81 -6.63 -2.09
C ALA A 215 -10.27 -6.21 -1.79
N ALA A 216 -11.24 -6.62 -2.61
CA ALA A 216 -12.65 -6.32 -2.35
C ALA A 216 -13.16 -7.01 -1.07
N LYS A 217 -12.81 -8.27 -0.88
CA LYS A 217 -13.17 -9.02 0.34
C LYS A 217 -12.46 -8.47 1.58
N ALA A 218 -11.23 -8.00 1.41
CA ALA A 218 -10.44 -7.40 2.50
C ALA A 218 -11.05 -6.08 3.00
N VAL A 219 -11.90 -5.40 2.22
CA VAL A 219 -12.65 -4.23 2.71
C VAL A 219 -13.54 -4.62 3.89
N GLY A 220 -14.14 -5.81 3.89
CA GLY A 220 -14.92 -6.32 5.02
C GLY A 220 -14.13 -6.53 6.32
N LEU A 221 -12.79 -6.58 6.27
CA LEU A 221 -11.93 -6.63 7.47
C LEU A 221 -11.77 -5.25 8.11
N VAL A 222 -11.84 -4.18 7.31
CA VAL A 222 -11.61 -2.80 7.77
C VAL A 222 -12.90 -1.99 7.88
N LEU A 223 -13.96 -2.42 7.18
CA LEU A 223 -15.33 -1.91 7.23
C LEU A 223 -16.29 -3.11 7.37
N PRO A 224 -16.52 -3.61 8.62
CA PRO A 224 -17.26 -4.84 8.86
C PRO A 224 -18.70 -4.83 8.31
N GLU A 225 -19.33 -3.66 8.19
CA GLU A 225 -20.65 -3.47 7.61
C GLU A 225 -20.73 -3.76 6.10
N LEU A 226 -19.57 -3.80 5.43
CA LEU A 226 -19.45 -4.18 4.01
C LEU A 226 -18.98 -5.63 3.82
N ASN A 227 -18.86 -6.41 4.90
CA ASN A 227 -18.44 -7.80 4.79
C ASN A 227 -19.42 -8.62 3.94
N GLY A 228 -18.91 -9.28 2.91
CA GLY A 228 -19.71 -10.07 1.97
C GLY A 228 -20.48 -9.28 0.91
N LYS A 229 -20.46 -7.93 0.97
CA LYS A 229 -21.16 -7.07 0.00
C LYS A 229 -20.35 -6.72 -1.23
N LEU A 230 -19.03 -6.81 -1.16
CA LEU A 230 -18.13 -6.47 -2.28
C LEU A 230 -17.32 -7.69 -2.72
N ASP A 231 -17.24 -7.90 -4.03
CA ASP A 231 -16.32 -8.86 -4.67
C ASP A 231 -15.70 -8.24 -5.93
N GLY A 232 -14.78 -8.94 -6.58
CA GLY A 232 -14.17 -8.44 -7.80
C GLY A 232 -12.91 -9.20 -8.20
N PHE A 233 -12.26 -8.68 -9.23
CA PHE A 233 -11.00 -9.23 -9.76
C PHE A 233 -10.05 -8.10 -10.18
N SER A 234 -8.82 -8.49 -10.52
CA SER A 234 -7.80 -7.57 -11.04
C SER A 234 -7.57 -7.84 -12.53
N MET A 235 -7.52 -6.78 -13.31
CA MET A 235 -7.03 -6.79 -14.68
C MET A 235 -5.64 -6.15 -14.70
N ARG A 236 -4.57 -6.95 -14.81
CA ARG A 236 -3.22 -6.42 -14.98
C ARG A 236 -3.07 -5.90 -16.40
N VAL A 237 -2.51 -4.71 -16.54
CA VAL A 237 -2.34 -4.03 -17.84
C VAL A 237 -0.87 -3.66 -18.08
N PRO A 238 -0.45 -3.48 -19.36
CA PRO A 238 0.91 -3.10 -19.71
C PRO A 238 1.24 -1.64 -19.34
N THR A 239 1.12 -1.30 -18.06
CA THR A 239 1.42 0.01 -17.48
C THR A 239 2.31 -0.22 -16.28
N ILE A 240 3.38 0.58 -16.14
CA ILE A 240 4.43 0.33 -15.14
C ILE A 240 3.98 0.70 -13.72
N ASN A 241 3.17 1.75 -13.59
CA ASN A 241 2.68 2.25 -12.30
C ASN A 241 1.36 3.00 -12.50
N VAL A 242 0.68 3.29 -11.41
CA VAL A 242 -0.65 3.85 -11.29
C VAL A 242 -1.74 2.89 -11.78
N SER A 243 -2.59 2.57 -10.87
CA SER A 243 -3.72 1.66 -11.04
C SER A 243 -5.03 2.41 -10.81
N ALA A 244 -6.14 1.80 -11.20
CA ALA A 244 -7.47 2.36 -10.96
C ALA A 244 -8.38 1.30 -10.33
N VAL A 245 -9.22 1.72 -9.38
CA VAL A 245 -10.36 0.97 -8.89
C VAL A 245 -11.60 1.46 -9.65
N ASP A 246 -12.22 0.56 -10.38
CA ASP A 246 -13.52 0.73 -11.03
C ASP A 246 -14.55 -0.02 -10.19
N LEU A 247 -15.37 0.72 -9.42
CA LEU A 247 -16.40 0.17 -8.55
C LEU A 247 -17.80 0.46 -9.11
N THR A 248 -18.58 -0.59 -9.31
CA THR A 248 -20.01 -0.51 -9.60
C THR A 248 -20.78 -1.11 -8.44
N PHE A 249 -21.75 -0.37 -7.89
CA PHE A 249 -22.53 -0.81 -6.73
C PHE A 249 -23.98 -0.35 -6.79
N VAL A 250 -24.84 -1.02 -6.02
CA VAL A 250 -26.21 -0.62 -5.78
C VAL A 250 -26.27 0.16 -4.47
N ALA A 251 -26.73 1.41 -4.55
CA ALA A 251 -26.94 2.26 -3.38
C ALA A 251 -28.23 1.86 -2.63
N SER A 252 -28.24 1.99 -1.29
CA SER A 252 -29.42 1.64 -0.47
C SER A 252 -30.59 2.64 -0.60
N ARG A 253 -30.34 3.78 -1.23
CA ARG A 253 -31.36 4.79 -1.59
C ARG A 253 -31.00 5.48 -2.90
N ALA A 254 -31.98 6.16 -3.47
CA ALA A 254 -31.75 6.97 -4.66
C ALA A 254 -30.73 8.08 -4.39
N THR A 255 -29.87 8.33 -5.39
CA THR A 255 -28.81 9.32 -5.39
C THR A 255 -28.61 9.93 -6.78
N SER A 256 -27.71 10.89 -6.92
CA SER A 256 -27.33 11.52 -8.18
C SER A 256 -25.81 11.64 -8.30
N ILE A 257 -25.33 11.94 -9.50
CA ILE A 257 -23.90 12.22 -9.76
C ILE A 257 -23.41 13.37 -8.87
N GLU A 258 -24.19 14.45 -8.78
CA GLU A 258 -23.86 15.63 -8.01
C GLU A 258 -23.77 15.32 -6.51
N GLU A 259 -24.66 14.48 -5.99
CA GLU A 259 -24.64 14.07 -4.59
C GLU A 259 -23.39 13.23 -4.29
N ILE A 260 -23.05 12.23 -5.11
CA ILE A 260 -21.85 11.40 -4.95
C ILE A 260 -20.60 12.29 -5.01
N ASN A 261 -20.47 13.14 -6.01
CA ASN A 261 -19.33 14.04 -6.15
C ASN A 261 -19.18 14.98 -4.94
N LYS A 262 -20.29 15.49 -4.41
CA LYS A 262 -20.32 16.32 -3.20
C LYS A 262 -19.86 15.56 -1.96
N ILE A 263 -20.30 14.32 -1.78
CA ILE A 263 -19.89 13.44 -0.67
C ILE A 263 -18.38 13.23 -0.73
N MET A 264 -17.86 12.86 -1.91
CA MET A 264 -16.43 12.57 -2.09
C MET A 264 -15.56 13.81 -1.91
N LYS A 265 -16.00 14.96 -2.43
CA LYS A 265 -15.29 16.23 -2.22
C LYS A 265 -15.24 16.62 -0.74
N ALA A 266 -16.35 16.53 -0.04
CA ALA A 266 -16.41 16.83 1.39
C ALA A 266 -15.52 15.88 2.22
N ALA A 267 -15.46 14.59 1.85
CA ALA A 267 -14.59 13.63 2.51
C ALA A 267 -13.09 13.95 2.28
N SER A 268 -12.72 14.32 1.06
CA SER A 268 -11.33 14.65 0.70
C SER A 268 -10.83 15.96 1.34
N GLU A 269 -11.71 16.91 1.52
CA GLU A 269 -11.38 18.19 2.18
C GLU A 269 -11.47 18.12 3.71
N GLY A 270 -12.15 17.09 4.24
CA GLY A 270 -12.46 16.89 5.66
C GLY A 270 -11.75 15.67 6.26
N PRO A 271 -12.51 14.63 6.68
CA PRO A 271 -11.98 13.53 7.51
C PRO A 271 -10.93 12.67 6.80
N LEU A 272 -10.90 12.65 5.47
CA LEU A 272 -9.94 11.88 4.69
C LEU A 272 -8.91 12.76 3.98
N LYS A 273 -8.72 13.98 4.43
CA LYS A 273 -7.70 14.89 3.86
C LYS A 273 -6.31 14.26 3.90
N GLY A 274 -5.62 14.24 2.75
CA GLY A 274 -4.31 13.62 2.58
C GLY A 274 -4.35 12.09 2.35
N ILE A 275 -5.53 11.47 2.47
CA ILE A 275 -5.77 10.05 2.21
C ILE A 275 -6.58 9.86 0.94
N LEU A 276 -7.70 10.56 0.85
CA LEU A 276 -8.55 10.66 -0.33
C LEU A 276 -8.31 12.01 -0.99
N ALA A 277 -7.98 12.02 -2.27
CA ALA A 277 -7.94 13.20 -3.11
C ALA A 277 -9.15 13.25 -4.06
N TYR A 278 -9.43 14.42 -4.60
CA TYR A 278 -10.55 14.66 -5.51
C TYR A 278 -10.03 15.29 -6.80
N ASN A 279 -10.34 14.66 -7.93
CA ASN A 279 -9.99 15.14 -9.26
C ASN A 279 -11.25 15.44 -10.08
N ASP A 280 -11.31 16.61 -10.70
CA ASP A 280 -12.34 17.02 -11.67
C ASP A 280 -11.75 17.45 -13.02
N GLU A 281 -10.44 17.24 -13.22
CA GLU A 281 -9.74 17.48 -14.46
C GLU A 281 -9.66 16.20 -15.33
N PRO A 282 -9.56 16.32 -16.66
CA PRO A 282 -9.47 15.17 -17.57
C PRO A 282 -8.06 14.57 -17.61
N LEU A 283 -7.62 13.98 -16.49
CA LEU A 283 -6.30 13.39 -16.29
C LEU A 283 -6.27 11.90 -16.65
N VAL A 284 -5.07 11.37 -16.81
CA VAL A 284 -4.81 9.95 -17.07
C VAL A 284 -3.82 9.37 -16.06
N SER A 285 -3.62 8.05 -16.05
CA SER A 285 -2.86 7.35 -15.02
C SER A 285 -1.48 7.97 -14.71
N VAL A 286 -0.73 8.42 -15.72
CA VAL A 286 0.64 8.94 -15.50
C VAL A 286 0.66 10.22 -14.68
N ASP A 287 -0.43 11.00 -14.68
CA ASP A 287 -0.55 12.25 -13.93
C ASP A 287 -0.65 12.02 -12.42
N PHE A 288 -0.99 10.81 -12.01
CA PHE A 288 -1.04 10.38 -10.60
C PHE A 288 0.21 9.61 -10.17
N ASN A 289 1.24 9.55 -11.02
CA ASN A 289 2.51 8.93 -10.64
C ASN A 289 3.17 9.75 -9.54
N HIS A 290 3.63 9.07 -8.49
CA HIS A 290 4.24 9.69 -7.31
C HIS A 290 3.25 10.51 -6.46
N ASP A 291 1.94 10.25 -6.59
CA ASP A 291 0.91 10.83 -5.73
C ASP A 291 0.89 10.09 -4.38
N PRO A 292 1.04 10.80 -3.24
CA PRO A 292 0.99 10.19 -1.91
C PRO A 292 -0.41 9.80 -1.45
N ALA A 293 -1.48 10.23 -2.13
CA ALA A 293 -2.83 9.85 -1.78
C ALA A 293 -3.05 8.33 -1.91
N SER A 294 -3.84 7.76 -1.00
CA SER A 294 -4.25 6.37 -1.10
C SER A 294 -5.24 6.14 -2.24
N SER A 295 -6.03 7.17 -2.56
CA SER A 295 -7.16 7.09 -3.47
C SER A 295 -7.45 8.48 -4.01
N THR A 296 -7.43 8.66 -5.33
CA THR A 296 -7.78 9.94 -5.98
C THR A 296 -9.06 9.74 -6.78
N TYR A 297 -10.17 10.15 -6.21
CA TYR A 297 -11.51 10.02 -6.80
C TYR A 297 -11.63 10.86 -8.07
N ASP A 298 -12.12 10.24 -9.16
CA ASP A 298 -12.35 10.90 -10.45
C ASP A 298 -13.82 11.26 -10.62
N ALA A 299 -14.15 12.52 -10.37
CA ALA A 299 -15.52 13.03 -10.41
C ALA A 299 -16.14 13.04 -11.82
N GLY A 300 -15.30 13.15 -12.84
CA GLY A 300 -15.73 13.16 -14.26
C GLY A 300 -16.24 11.81 -14.73
N LEU A 301 -15.87 10.73 -14.06
CA LEU A 301 -16.23 9.36 -14.43
C LEU A 301 -17.40 8.78 -13.62
N THR A 302 -18.01 9.55 -12.72
CA THR A 302 -19.19 9.11 -11.95
C THR A 302 -20.40 8.91 -12.85
N LYS A 303 -21.08 7.78 -12.70
CA LYS A 303 -22.32 7.47 -13.40
C LYS A 303 -23.38 6.97 -12.42
N VAL A 304 -24.61 7.36 -12.66
CA VAL A 304 -25.80 6.88 -11.91
C VAL A 304 -26.88 6.48 -12.91
N ILE A 305 -27.42 5.27 -12.77
CA ILE A 305 -28.53 4.74 -13.58
C ILE A 305 -29.66 4.38 -12.63
N ASP A 306 -30.89 4.75 -12.99
CA ASP A 306 -32.12 4.49 -12.22
C ASP A 306 -32.02 4.92 -10.74
N GLY A 307 -31.18 5.94 -10.47
CA GLY A 307 -31.00 6.53 -9.16
C GLY A 307 -30.25 5.65 -8.15
N THR A 308 -30.03 4.37 -8.41
CA THR A 308 -29.41 3.45 -7.44
C THR A 308 -28.21 2.68 -7.95
N LEU A 309 -28.09 2.42 -9.26
CA LEU A 309 -26.89 1.79 -9.83
C LEU A 309 -25.83 2.85 -10.05
N VAL A 310 -24.78 2.81 -9.26
CA VAL A 310 -23.70 3.80 -9.25
C VAL A 310 -22.41 3.18 -9.72
N LYS A 311 -21.67 3.92 -10.57
CA LYS A 311 -20.30 3.59 -10.97
C LYS A 311 -19.38 4.75 -10.63
N VAL A 312 -18.26 4.44 -9.97
CA VAL A 312 -17.22 5.38 -9.60
C VAL A 312 -15.83 4.82 -9.94
N LEU A 313 -14.90 5.73 -10.20
CA LEU A 313 -13.51 5.37 -10.45
C LEU A 313 -12.59 6.16 -9.52
N SER A 314 -11.54 5.50 -9.04
CA SER A 314 -10.48 6.15 -8.26
C SER A 314 -9.12 5.66 -8.70
N TRP A 315 -8.19 6.61 -8.89
CA TRP A 315 -6.78 6.37 -9.21
C TRP A 315 -5.95 6.16 -7.95
N TYR A 316 -4.86 5.41 -8.06
CA TYR A 316 -3.89 5.28 -6.97
C TYR A 316 -2.51 4.91 -7.50
N ASP A 317 -1.49 5.60 -6.99
CA ASP A 317 -0.13 5.11 -7.15
C ASP A 317 0.05 3.88 -6.24
N ASN A 318 0.07 2.69 -6.86
CA ASN A 318 0.09 1.43 -6.14
C ASN A 318 1.40 1.15 -5.40
N GLU A 319 2.43 1.96 -5.63
CA GLU A 319 3.72 1.90 -4.94
C GLU A 319 3.88 3.06 -3.96
N TRP A 320 3.77 4.31 -4.44
CA TRP A 320 4.08 5.50 -3.67
C TRP A 320 3.04 5.82 -2.60
N GLY A 321 1.77 5.86 -2.96
CA GLY A 321 0.68 6.09 -2.01
C GLY A 321 0.67 5.03 -0.90
N PHE A 322 0.86 3.75 -1.27
CA PHE A 322 0.94 2.65 -0.31
C PHE A 322 2.16 2.78 0.63
N SER A 323 3.33 3.18 0.11
CA SER A 323 4.54 3.37 0.92
C SER A 323 4.37 4.48 1.95
N ASN A 324 3.70 5.58 1.58
CA ASN A 324 3.35 6.64 2.52
C ASN A 324 2.40 6.15 3.63
N ARG A 325 1.42 5.31 3.30
CA ARG A 325 0.52 4.72 4.31
C ARG A 325 1.22 3.78 5.28
N MET A 326 2.29 3.11 4.87
CA MET A 326 3.13 2.34 5.81
C MET A 326 3.69 3.24 6.91
N LEU A 327 4.15 4.44 6.58
CA LEU A 327 4.67 5.42 7.53
C LEU A 327 3.57 5.94 8.47
N ASP A 328 2.42 6.32 7.93
CA ASP A 328 1.32 6.86 8.75
C ASP A 328 0.74 5.80 9.68
N THR A 329 0.58 4.56 9.21
CA THR A 329 0.14 3.42 10.04
C THR A 329 1.16 3.14 11.15
N THR A 330 2.46 3.34 10.89
CA THR A 330 3.50 3.20 11.92
C THR A 330 3.34 4.23 13.03
N VAL A 331 3.11 5.49 12.67
CA VAL A 331 2.86 6.55 13.68
C VAL A 331 1.63 6.20 14.53
N ALA A 332 0.54 5.74 13.90
CA ALA A 332 -0.66 5.30 14.62
C ALA A 332 -0.36 4.12 15.57
N LEU A 333 0.39 3.11 15.09
CA LEU A 333 0.74 1.92 15.89
C LEU A 333 1.64 2.27 17.09
N MET A 334 2.58 3.17 16.91
CA MET A 334 3.53 3.55 17.98
C MET A 334 2.93 4.50 18.99
N ASN A 335 1.91 5.28 18.62
CA ASN A 335 1.20 6.19 19.51
C ASN A 335 -0.08 5.58 20.12
N ALA A 336 -0.42 4.34 19.78
CA ALA A 336 -1.60 3.65 20.28
C ALA A 336 -1.53 3.42 21.82
N LYS A 337 -2.68 3.57 22.48
CA LYS A 337 -2.84 3.41 23.94
C LYS A 337 -3.36 2.04 24.30
#